data_00c05f2d164491f93e90d616d9372a46
#
_entry.id   00c05f2d164491f93e90d616d9372a46
#
_cell.length_a   1.000
_cell.length_b   1.000
_cell.length_c   1.000
_cell.angle_alpha   90.00
_cell.angle_beta   90.00
_cell.angle_gamma   90.00
#
_symmetry.space_group_name_H-M   'P 1'
#
loop_
_entity.id
_entity.type
_entity.pdbx_description
1 polymer ?
#
loop_
_entity_poly.entity_id
_entity_poly.type
_entity_poly.pdbx_seq_one_letter_code
_entity_poly.pdbx_strand_id
1 'polypeptide(L)' 'MHEGAWITLEGNVISQQQEEWYTFRDPTGTIKVRIPQKVWNGQHFDAQDLVRVSGQISRENGTTSVNVEVIKKP' A
#
# COMPACT_ATOMS: atom_id res chain seq x y z
N MET A 1 5.33 15.44 -11.83
CA MET A 1 4.86 15.24 -11.44
C MET A 1 3.96 14.60 -11.52
N HIS A 2 3.89 13.78 -11.15
CA HIS A 2 2.73 13.18 -11.66
C HIS A 2 2.02 12.39 -10.63
N GLU A 3 1.00 13.02 -10.07
CA GLU A 3 0.02 12.25 -9.33
C GLU A 3 -0.55 11.23 -10.28
N GLY A 4 -0.88 10.06 -9.75
CA GLY A 4 -1.46 9.03 -10.55
C GLY A 4 -0.47 8.12 -11.26
N ALA A 5 0.82 8.34 -11.07
CA ALA A 5 1.80 7.43 -11.64
C ALA A 5 1.63 6.04 -11.02
N TRP A 6 1.68 5.03 -11.87
CA TRP A 6 1.53 3.65 -11.41
C TRP A 6 2.85 3.13 -10.87
N ILE A 7 2.81 2.58 -9.67
CA ILE A 7 4.00 1.97 -9.08
C ILE A 7 3.67 0.61 -8.48
N THR A 8 4.71 -0.19 -8.31
CA THR A 8 4.61 -1.48 -7.66
C THR A 8 5.64 -1.52 -6.54
N LEU A 9 5.20 -1.92 -5.35
CA LEU A 9 6.06 -2.02 -4.19
C LEU A 9 5.96 -3.43 -3.61
N GLU A 10 7.08 -3.89 -3.06
CA GLU A 10 7.14 -5.19 -2.40
C GLU A 10 7.60 -4.99 -0.97
N GLY A 11 6.87 -5.53 -0.02
CA GLY A 11 7.20 -5.37 1.38
C GLY A 11 6.11 -5.93 2.27
N ASN A 12 5.93 -5.30 3.43
CA ASN A 12 5.03 -5.79 4.46
C ASN A 12 4.02 -4.72 4.84
N VAL A 13 2.76 -5.13 5.00
CA VAL A 13 1.73 -4.28 5.59
C VAL A 13 1.82 -4.48 7.09
N ILE A 14 2.41 -3.52 7.80
CA ILE A 14 2.78 -3.72 9.19
C ILE A 14 1.76 -3.23 10.20
N SER A 15 0.89 -2.30 9.81
CA SER A 15 -0.15 -1.86 10.74
C SER A 15 -1.27 -1.17 9.99
N GLN A 16 -2.45 -1.17 10.60
CA GLN A 16 -3.61 -0.46 10.10
C GLN A 16 -3.77 0.82 10.90
N GLN A 17 -3.77 1.96 10.22
CA GLN A 17 -3.90 3.25 10.88
C GLN A 17 -5.35 3.67 10.99
N GLN A 18 -6.11 3.50 9.92
CA GLN A 18 -7.52 3.79 9.87
C GLN A 18 -8.17 2.77 8.96
N GLU A 19 -9.45 2.97 8.65
CA GLU A 19 -10.26 1.96 7.99
C GLU A 19 -9.62 1.39 6.72
N GLU A 20 -9.10 2.26 5.86
CA GLU A 20 -8.46 1.82 4.61
C GLU A 20 -6.98 2.18 4.56
N TRP A 21 -6.48 2.83 5.59
CA TRP A 21 -5.11 3.34 5.59
C TRP A 21 -4.21 2.42 6.38
N TYR A 22 -3.11 2.03 5.77
CA TYR A 22 -2.16 1.09 6.36
C TYR A 22 -0.76 1.65 6.23
N THR A 23 0.13 1.16 7.09
CA THR A 23 1.56 1.46 6.97
C THR A 23 2.20 0.29 6.24
N PHE A 24 2.87 0.61 5.14
CA PHE A 24 3.56 -0.38 4.32
C PHE A 24 5.06 -0.17 4.48
N ARG A 25 5.77 -1.24 4.74
CA ARG A 25 7.21 -1.18 4.95
C ARG A 25 7.92 -1.92 3.84
N ASP A 26 8.90 -1.25 3.22
CA ASP A 26 9.76 -1.87 2.24
C ASP A 26 11.22 -1.59 2.61
N PRO A 27 12.19 -2.08 1.81
CA PRO A 27 13.61 -1.87 2.15
C PRO A 27 14.04 -0.42 2.23
N THR A 28 13.28 0.51 1.65
CA THR A 28 13.64 1.92 1.67
C THR A 28 12.97 2.69 2.81
N GLY A 29 12.06 2.06 3.57
CA GLY A 29 11.38 2.72 4.67
C GLY A 29 9.91 2.40 4.69
N THR A 30 9.11 3.31 5.23
CA THR A 30 7.67 3.12 5.33
C THR A 30 6.94 4.17 4.51
N ILE A 31 5.76 3.78 4.04
CA ILE A 31 4.91 4.67 3.27
C ILE A 31 3.46 4.34 3.61
N LYS A 32 2.59 5.34 3.56
CA LYS A 32 1.17 5.12 3.75
C LYS A 32 0.57 4.57 2.48
N VAL A 33 -0.26 3.55 2.62
CA VAL A 33 -0.98 2.97 1.49
C VAL A 33 -2.44 2.91 1.84
N ARG A 34 -3.28 3.18 0.85
CA ARG A 34 -4.71 3.04 0.99
C ARG A 34 -5.13 1.77 0.29
N ILE A 35 -5.67 0.84 1.05
CA ILE A 35 -6.07 -0.46 0.52
C ILE A 35 -7.57 -0.63 0.76
N PRO A 36 -8.40 -0.30 -0.24
CA PRO A 36 -9.84 -0.49 -0.09
C PRO A 36 -10.19 -1.95 0.14
N GLN A 37 -11.30 -2.17 0.82
CA GLN A 37 -11.72 -3.52 1.15
C GLN A 37 -11.89 -4.39 -0.10
N LYS A 38 -12.31 -3.80 -1.19
CA LYS A 38 -12.48 -4.54 -2.44
C LYS A 38 -11.15 -5.07 -2.98
N VAL A 39 -10.04 -4.43 -2.63
CA VAL A 39 -8.72 -4.87 -3.05
C VAL A 39 -8.30 -6.08 -2.24
N TRP A 40 -8.62 -6.08 -0.94
CA TRP A 40 -8.35 -7.23 -0.09
C TRP A 40 -9.10 -8.47 -0.60
N ASN A 41 -10.34 -8.30 -0.99
CA ASN A 41 -11.17 -9.36 -1.57
C ASN A 41 -11.10 -10.67 -0.77
N GLY A 42 -11.19 -10.54 0.57
CA GLY A 42 -11.15 -11.70 1.44
C GLY A 42 -9.77 -12.26 1.73
N GLN A 43 -8.74 -11.66 1.18
CA GLN A 43 -7.38 -12.09 1.45
C GLN A 43 -6.91 -11.54 2.78
N HIS A 44 -6.05 -12.29 3.45
CA HIS A 44 -5.48 -11.88 4.72
C HIS A 44 -3.97 -12.01 4.66
N PHE A 45 -3.29 -10.98 5.13
CA PHE A 45 -1.83 -10.96 5.18
C PHE A 45 -1.40 -10.50 6.55
N ASP A 46 -0.43 -11.21 7.13
CA ASP A 46 0.19 -10.81 8.39
C ASP A 46 1.26 -9.77 8.14
N ALA A 47 1.64 -9.07 9.21
CA ALA A 47 2.71 -8.09 9.10
C ALA A 47 4.04 -8.71 8.67
N GLN A 48 4.18 -10.02 8.80
CA GLN A 48 5.39 -10.73 8.40
C GLN A 48 5.32 -11.29 6.99
N ASP A 49 4.16 -11.21 6.36
CA ASP A 49 4.00 -11.72 5.00
C ASP A 49 4.57 -10.70 4.00
N LEU A 50 5.36 -11.18 3.08
CA LEU A 50 5.80 -10.36 1.98
C LEU A 50 4.66 -10.25 0.98
N VAL A 51 4.30 -9.02 0.64
CA VAL A 51 3.22 -8.78 -0.32
C VAL A 51 3.69 -7.78 -1.37
N ARG A 52 3.06 -7.86 -2.52
CA ARG A 52 3.31 -6.89 -3.60
C ARG A 52 2.05 -6.08 -3.80
N VAL A 53 2.18 -4.76 -3.70
CA VAL A 53 1.07 -3.85 -3.91
C VAL A 53 1.36 -3.01 -5.15
N SER A 54 0.34 -2.76 -5.94
CA SER A 54 0.44 -1.92 -7.12
C SER A 54 -0.69 -0.92 -7.11
N GLY A 55 -0.39 0.29 -7.50
CA GLY A 55 -1.41 1.32 -7.53
C GLY A 55 -0.84 2.64 -7.98
N GLN A 56 -1.58 3.71 -7.70
CA GLN A 56 -1.24 5.05 -8.14
C GLN A 56 -0.73 5.88 -6.99
N ILE A 57 0.33 6.64 -7.23
CA ILE A 57 0.86 7.57 -6.25
C ILE A 57 -0.07 8.76 -6.11
N SER A 58 -0.27 9.18 -4.87
CA SER A 58 -1.00 10.40 -4.54
C SER A 58 -0.16 11.25 -3.60
N ARG A 59 -0.17 12.55 -3.81
CA ARG A 59 0.52 13.50 -2.93
C ARG A 59 -0.46 14.56 -2.47
N GLU A 60 -0.59 14.67 -1.16
CA GLU A 60 -1.45 15.69 -0.57
C GLU A 60 -0.75 16.29 0.64
N ASN A 61 -0.71 17.62 0.71
CA ASN A 61 -0.16 18.33 1.87
C ASN A 61 1.26 17.86 2.23
N GLY A 62 2.07 17.58 1.22
CA GLY A 62 3.43 17.14 1.44
C GLY A 62 3.57 15.68 1.81
N THR A 63 2.47 14.95 1.87
CA THR A 63 2.49 13.53 2.21
C THR A 63 2.30 12.70 0.96
N THR A 64 3.17 11.72 0.77
CA THR A 64 3.07 10.78 -0.34
C THR A 64 2.40 9.50 0.14
N SER A 65 1.45 9.01 -0.65
CA SER A 65 0.78 7.76 -0.36
C SER A 65 0.52 7.01 -1.66
N VAL A 66 0.09 5.77 -1.54
CA VAL A 66 -0.24 4.94 -2.70
C VAL A 66 -1.67 4.47 -2.56
N ASN A 67 -2.46 4.70 -3.60
CA ASN A 67 -3.80 4.13 -3.69
C ASN A 67 -3.66 2.75 -4.32
N VAL A 68 -3.75 1.71 -3.50
CA VAL A 68 -3.49 0.35 -3.97
C VAL A 68 -4.67 -0.16 -4.76
N GLU A 69 -4.39 -0.66 -5.96
CA GLU A 69 -5.40 -1.25 -6.83
C GLU A 69 -5.31 -2.77 -6.85
N VAL A 70 -4.12 -3.30 -6.60
CA VAL A 70 -3.87 -4.74 -6.61
C VAL A 70 -2.95 -5.07 -5.45
N ILE A 71 -3.26 -6.16 -4.74
CA ILE A 71 -2.38 -6.69 -3.70
C ILE A 71 -2.32 -8.20 -3.88
N LYS A 72 -1.11 -8.74 -3.81
CA LYS A 72 -0.92 -10.18 -3.95
C LYS A 72 0.40 -10.61 -3.35
N LYS A 73 0.53 -11.88 -3.09
CA LYS A 73 1.81 -12.46 -2.69
C LYS A 73 2.66 -12.67 -3.93
N PRO A 74 3.93 -12.27 -3.86
CA PRO A 74 4.81 -12.46 -5.00
C PRO A 74 5.13 -13.94 -5.24
#